data_fbe2b98a44c82920460a44df8fe07076
#
_entry.id   fbe2b98a44c82920460a44df8fe07076
#
_cell.length_a   1.000
_cell.length_b   1.000
_cell.length_c   1.000
_cell.angle_alpha   90.00
_cell.angle_beta   90.00
_cell.angle_gamma   90.00
#
_symmetry.space_group_name_H-M   'P 1'
#
loop_
_entity.id
_entity.type
_entity.pdbx_description
1 polymer ?
#
loop_
_entity_poly.entity_id
_entity_poly.type
_entity_poly.pdbx_seq_one_letter_code
_entity_poly.pdbx_strand_id
1 'polypeptide(L)'
;MFENLSERLQKVVSNIKSKGVINEDNISEITREIRLCLLEADVNVKIVREFIDSVKEKALGEEVRKSIKPGDMFVKILSKSLKPDEVFLKIVKDELVSLLGGDSAPLVVNKNPTICMVVGLQGGGKTTTIGKIGNMVRKKHHKKPMFIACDVYRPAAIDQLKDIGKQLN
;
A
#
# COMPACT_ATOMS: atom_id res chain seq x y z
N MET A 1 -9.24 7.62 8.88
CA MET A 1 -8.01 8.14 8.24
C MET A 1 -7.75 7.49 6.88
N PHE A 2 -7.66 6.16 6.78
CA PHE A 2 -7.43 5.47 5.49
C PHE A 2 -8.61 5.51 4.52
N GLU A 3 -9.85 5.56 5.00
CA GLU A 3 -11.05 5.72 4.14
C GLU A 3 -10.98 7.01 3.31
N ASN A 4 -10.59 8.11 3.94
CA ASN A 4 -10.46 9.40 3.27
C ASN A 4 -9.37 9.41 2.19
N LEU A 5 -8.21 8.78 2.45
CA LEU A 5 -7.14 8.62 1.45
C LEU A 5 -7.59 7.73 0.28
N SER A 6 -8.23 6.60 0.57
CA SER A 6 -8.73 5.68 -0.45
C SER A 6 -9.78 6.33 -1.35
N GLU A 7 -10.76 7.04 -0.78
CA GLU A 7 -11.79 7.77 -1.53
C GLU A 7 -11.19 8.87 -2.42
N ARG A 8 -10.21 9.61 -1.91
CA ARG A 8 -9.53 10.66 -2.67
C ARG A 8 -8.70 10.10 -3.82
N LEU A 9 -7.93 9.03 -3.57
CA LEU A 9 -7.21 8.36 -4.63
C LEU A 9 -8.15 7.77 -5.68
N GLN A 10 -9.32 7.23 -5.28
CA GLN A 10 -10.34 6.79 -6.23
C GLN A 10 -10.89 7.93 -7.09
N LYS A 11 -11.10 9.11 -6.52
CA LYS A 11 -11.50 10.31 -7.29
C LYS A 11 -10.43 10.71 -8.30
N VAL A 12 -9.16 10.73 -7.89
CA VAL A 12 -8.03 11.00 -8.81
C VAL A 12 -8.02 9.99 -9.95
N VAL A 13 -8.17 8.70 -9.63
CA VAL A 13 -8.26 7.61 -10.62
C VAL A 13 -9.44 7.79 -11.58
N SER A 14 -10.61 8.20 -11.07
CA SER A 14 -11.79 8.45 -11.94
C SER A 14 -11.58 9.65 -12.87
N ASN A 15 -10.92 10.71 -12.39
CA ASN A 15 -10.57 11.88 -13.19
C ASN A 15 -9.59 11.52 -14.31
N ILE A 16 -8.61 10.64 -14.05
CA ILE A 16 -7.69 10.14 -15.06
C ILE A 16 -8.46 9.43 -16.18
N LYS A 17 -9.37 8.53 -15.82
CA LYS A 17 -10.18 7.77 -16.79
C LYS A 17 -11.08 8.66 -17.65
N SER A 18 -11.58 9.78 -17.11
CA SER A 18 -12.45 10.70 -17.83
C SER A 18 -11.70 11.58 -18.86
N LYS A 19 -10.41 11.85 -18.65
CA LYS A 19 -9.60 12.71 -19.53
C LYS A 19 -9.07 12.01 -20.80
N GLY A 20 -9.04 10.68 -20.84
CA GLY A 20 -8.79 9.84 -22.03
C GLY A 20 -7.42 9.98 -22.72
N VAL A 21 -6.73 11.09 -22.54
CA VAL A 21 -5.40 11.39 -23.10
C VAL A 21 -4.47 11.78 -21.97
N ILE A 22 -3.34 11.11 -21.86
CA ILE A 22 -2.29 11.47 -20.92
C ILE A 22 -1.23 12.26 -21.69
N ASN A 23 -1.08 13.52 -21.34
CA ASN A 23 -0.04 14.42 -21.80
C ASN A 23 0.73 14.98 -20.58
N GLU A 24 1.81 15.71 -20.82
CA GLU A 24 2.67 16.27 -19.78
C GLU A 24 1.91 17.16 -18.78
N ASP A 25 0.98 17.99 -19.29
CA ASP A 25 0.17 18.86 -18.45
C ASP A 25 -0.78 18.07 -17.54
N ASN A 26 -1.42 17.04 -18.08
CA ASN A 26 -2.32 16.16 -17.32
C ASN A 26 -1.55 15.37 -16.25
N ILE A 27 -0.34 14.88 -16.57
CA ILE A 27 0.54 14.19 -15.62
C ILE A 27 0.89 15.13 -14.46
N SER A 28 1.22 16.38 -14.76
CA SER A 28 1.57 17.37 -13.74
C SER A 28 0.39 17.69 -12.81
N GLU A 29 -0.82 17.83 -13.34
CA GLU A 29 -2.04 18.07 -12.56
C GLU A 29 -2.35 16.86 -11.65
N ILE A 30 -2.37 15.66 -12.21
CA ILE A 30 -2.68 14.42 -11.50
C ILE A 30 -1.66 14.13 -10.40
N THR A 31 -0.39 14.28 -10.69
CA THR A 31 0.67 14.06 -9.69
C THR A 31 0.62 15.10 -8.57
N ARG A 32 0.15 16.31 -8.84
CA ARG A 32 -0.13 17.32 -7.81
C ARG A 32 -1.27 16.87 -6.87
N GLU A 33 -2.36 16.35 -7.42
CA GLU A 33 -3.47 15.83 -6.60
C GLU A 33 -3.03 14.64 -5.73
N ILE A 34 -2.30 13.68 -6.31
CA ILE A 34 -1.74 12.54 -5.56
C ILE A 34 -0.82 13.02 -4.44
N ARG A 35 0.05 14.01 -4.72
CA ARG A 35 0.93 14.60 -3.72
C ARG A 35 0.15 15.16 -2.54
N LEU A 36 -0.92 15.91 -2.80
CA LEU A 36 -1.76 16.48 -1.74
C LEU A 36 -2.43 15.37 -0.90
N CYS A 37 -2.96 14.33 -1.54
CA CYS A 37 -3.55 13.20 -0.84
C CYS A 37 -2.56 12.50 0.11
N LEU A 38 -1.31 12.30 -0.33
CA LEU A 38 -0.27 11.65 0.48
C LEU A 38 0.18 12.53 1.65
N LEU A 39 0.33 13.85 1.42
CA LEU A 39 0.70 14.80 2.49
C LEU A 39 -0.39 14.92 3.55
N GLU A 40 -1.67 14.93 3.16
CA GLU A 40 -2.80 14.94 4.10
C GLU A 40 -2.94 13.62 4.88
N ALA A 41 -2.38 12.53 4.36
CA ALA A 41 -2.25 11.25 5.05
C ALA A 41 -1.00 11.15 5.93
N ASP A 42 -0.35 12.28 6.24
CA ASP A 42 0.86 12.38 7.07
C ASP A 42 2.08 11.61 6.52
N VAL A 43 2.12 11.37 5.21
CA VAL A 43 3.31 10.78 4.57
C VAL A 43 4.44 11.81 4.54
N ASN A 44 5.65 11.38 4.88
CA ASN A 44 6.82 12.25 4.93
C ASN A 44 7.07 12.96 3.59
N VAL A 45 7.28 14.27 3.63
CA VAL A 45 7.44 15.16 2.46
C VAL A 45 8.55 14.68 1.51
N LYS A 46 9.66 14.16 2.04
CA LYS A 46 10.77 13.65 1.24
C LYS A 46 10.34 12.41 0.44
N ILE A 47 9.65 11.49 1.10
CA ILE A 47 9.12 10.27 0.48
C ILE A 47 8.10 10.61 -0.60
N VAL A 48 7.20 11.56 -0.31
CA VAL A 48 6.21 12.03 -1.30
C VAL A 48 6.88 12.64 -2.52
N ARG A 49 7.95 13.40 -2.34
CA ARG A 49 8.71 14.00 -3.45
C ARG A 49 9.34 12.91 -4.32
N GLU A 50 10.10 11.99 -3.71
CA GLU A 50 10.75 10.89 -4.41
C GLU A 50 9.75 10.05 -5.21
N PHE A 51 8.59 9.75 -4.62
CA PHE A 51 7.50 9.05 -5.27
C PHE A 51 6.96 9.80 -6.50
N ILE A 52 6.65 11.09 -6.36
CA ILE A 52 6.10 11.92 -7.45
C ILE A 52 7.11 12.04 -8.60
N ASP A 53 8.39 12.22 -8.28
CA ASP A 53 9.45 12.34 -9.27
C ASP A 53 9.60 11.02 -10.06
N SER A 54 9.58 9.87 -9.38
CA SER A 54 9.60 8.55 -10.01
C SER A 54 8.39 8.29 -10.91
N VAL A 55 7.18 8.64 -10.44
CA VAL A 55 5.95 8.50 -11.25
C VAL A 55 6.03 9.36 -12.52
N LYS A 56 6.48 10.61 -12.41
CA LYS A 56 6.62 11.51 -13.55
C LYS A 56 7.64 10.97 -14.56
N GLU A 57 8.81 10.57 -14.11
CA GLU A 57 9.87 10.03 -14.97
C GLU A 57 9.39 8.81 -15.76
N LYS A 58 8.72 7.87 -15.09
CA LYS A 58 8.20 6.67 -15.73
C LYS A 58 7.05 6.97 -16.69
N ALA A 59 6.14 7.89 -16.31
CA ALA A 59 5.01 8.27 -17.15
C ALA A 59 5.46 8.98 -18.42
N LEU A 60 6.40 9.93 -18.31
CA LEU A 60 6.98 10.62 -19.47
C LEU A 60 7.83 9.67 -20.33
N GLY A 61 8.58 8.76 -19.73
CA GLY A 61 9.33 7.73 -20.44
C GLY A 61 8.45 6.81 -21.28
N GLU A 62 7.27 6.45 -20.83
CA GLU A 62 6.27 5.67 -21.59
C GLU A 62 5.62 6.51 -22.72
N GLU A 63 5.39 7.79 -22.51
CA GLU A 63 4.87 8.70 -23.54
C GLU A 63 5.88 8.89 -24.67
N VAL A 64 7.15 9.09 -24.35
CA VAL A 64 8.26 9.18 -25.32
C VAL A 64 8.40 7.88 -26.12
N ARG A 65 8.25 6.71 -25.49
CA ARG A 65 8.28 5.41 -26.18
C ARG A 65 7.12 5.22 -27.16
N LYS A 66 5.96 5.81 -26.88
CA LYS A 66 4.82 5.79 -27.82
C LYS A 66 5.01 6.73 -29.00
N SER A 67 5.79 7.79 -28.86
CA SER A 67 6.13 8.73 -29.93
C SER A 67 7.27 8.27 -30.83
N ILE A 68 8.08 7.30 -30.42
CA ILE A 68 9.17 6.71 -31.21
C ILE A 68 8.59 5.75 -32.25
N LYS A 69 8.99 5.94 -33.51
CA LYS A 69 8.52 5.27 -34.73
C LYS A 69 8.48 3.72 -34.64
N PRO A 70 7.55 3.09 -35.37
CA PRO A 70 7.21 1.68 -35.27
C PRO A 70 8.24 0.77 -35.97
N GLY A 71 9.39 0.54 -35.33
CA GLY A 71 10.36 -0.49 -35.75
C GLY A 71 10.44 -1.67 -34.79
N ASP A 72 10.09 -1.49 -33.54
CA ASP A 72 10.20 -2.54 -32.52
C ASP A 72 8.86 -3.25 -32.31
N MET A 73 8.74 -4.41 -32.96
CA MET A 73 7.55 -5.28 -32.94
C MET A 73 7.17 -5.75 -31.54
N PHE A 74 8.11 -5.77 -30.60
CA PHE A 74 7.90 -6.21 -29.21
C PHE A 74 7.15 -5.16 -28.36
N VAL A 75 7.42 -3.87 -28.56
CA VAL A 75 6.72 -2.77 -27.88
C VAL A 75 5.28 -2.64 -28.40
N LYS A 76 5.04 -2.98 -29.68
CA LYS A 76 3.72 -2.94 -30.30
C LYS A 76 2.73 -3.96 -29.74
N ILE A 77 3.21 -5.11 -29.26
CA ILE A 77 2.33 -6.18 -28.72
C ILE A 77 1.85 -5.83 -27.31
N LEU A 78 2.71 -5.21 -26.47
CA LEU A 78 2.34 -4.78 -25.13
C LEU A 78 1.54 -3.46 -25.11
N SER A 79 1.82 -2.52 -26.01
CA SER A 79 1.13 -1.23 -26.08
C SER A 79 -0.25 -1.28 -26.77
N LYS A 80 -0.57 -2.37 -27.46
CA LYS A 80 -1.84 -2.51 -28.19
C LYS A 80 -3.04 -2.89 -27.30
N SER A 81 -2.81 -3.28 -26.04
CA SER A 81 -3.85 -3.78 -25.15
C SER A 81 -4.25 -2.85 -24.01
N LEU A 82 -3.47 -1.85 -23.66
CA LEU A 82 -3.77 -0.96 -22.54
C LEU A 82 -3.98 0.49 -23.03
N LYS A 83 -5.02 1.13 -22.51
CA LYS A 83 -5.25 2.56 -22.71
C LYS A 83 -4.21 3.39 -21.95
N PRO A 84 -3.88 4.62 -22.41
CA PRO A 84 -2.90 5.48 -21.74
C PRO A 84 -3.16 5.70 -20.24
N ASP A 85 -4.43 5.84 -19.87
CA ASP A 85 -4.90 5.97 -18.50
C ASP A 85 -4.61 4.70 -17.67
N GLU A 86 -4.78 3.52 -18.27
CA GLU A 86 -4.47 2.23 -17.59
C GLU A 86 -2.97 2.05 -17.36
N VAL A 87 -2.14 2.49 -18.31
CA VAL A 87 -0.68 2.46 -18.17
C VAL A 87 -0.23 3.38 -17.04
N PHE A 88 -0.75 4.61 -16.98
CA PHE A 88 -0.44 5.55 -15.91
C PHE A 88 -0.86 5.03 -14.55
N LEU A 89 -2.07 4.48 -14.42
CA LEU A 89 -2.56 3.86 -13.20
C LEU A 89 -1.69 2.70 -12.75
N LYS A 90 -1.20 1.90 -13.69
CA LYS A 90 -0.27 0.82 -13.39
C LYS A 90 1.06 1.36 -12.84
N ILE A 91 1.62 2.41 -13.44
CA ILE A 91 2.84 3.07 -12.95
C ILE A 91 2.65 3.55 -11.52
N VAL A 92 1.56 4.29 -11.24
CA VAL A 92 1.25 4.79 -9.89
C VAL A 92 1.12 3.64 -8.90
N LYS A 93 0.42 2.57 -9.28
CA LYS A 93 0.25 1.38 -8.43
C LYS A 93 1.59 0.70 -8.14
N ASP A 94 2.40 0.48 -9.17
CA ASP A 94 3.69 -0.21 -9.04
C ASP A 94 4.66 0.61 -8.16
N GLU A 95 4.64 1.94 -8.28
CA GLU A 95 5.41 2.83 -7.41
C GLU A 95 4.91 2.81 -5.97
N LEU A 96 3.59 2.79 -5.73
CA LEU A 96 3.03 2.65 -4.39
C LEU A 96 3.42 1.31 -3.75
N VAL A 97 3.38 0.21 -4.51
CA VAL A 97 3.81 -1.11 -4.04
C VAL A 97 5.30 -1.08 -3.68
N SER A 98 6.15 -0.47 -4.52
CA SER A 98 7.58 -0.31 -4.25
C SER A 98 7.84 0.51 -2.98
N LEU A 99 7.12 1.62 -2.81
CA LEU A 99 7.18 2.47 -1.63
C LEU A 99 6.81 1.73 -0.34
N LEU A 100 5.83 0.83 -0.42
CA LEU A 100 5.36 0.00 0.71
C LEU A 100 6.26 -1.21 1.00
N GLY A 101 7.36 -1.37 0.27
CA GLY A 101 8.34 -2.44 0.49
C GLY A 101 8.33 -3.57 -0.53
N GLY A 102 7.51 -3.47 -1.59
CA GLY A 102 7.47 -4.46 -2.68
C GLY A 102 6.76 -5.75 -2.29
N ASP A 103 7.48 -6.85 -2.33
CA ASP A 103 6.91 -8.17 -2.07
C ASP A 103 6.57 -8.42 -0.59
N SER A 104 5.58 -9.29 -0.37
CA SER A 104 5.19 -9.71 0.97
C SER A 104 6.32 -10.46 1.67
N ALA A 105 6.76 -9.96 2.83
CA ALA A 105 7.71 -10.67 3.67
C ALA A 105 6.98 -11.66 4.61
N PRO A 106 7.44 -12.91 4.71
CA PRO A 106 6.84 -13.88 5.63
C PRO A 106 7.12 -13.50 7.09
N LEU A 107 6.16 -13.81 7.98
CA LEU A 107 6.38 -13.68 9.41
C LEU A 107 7.44 -14.71 9.86
N VAL A 108 8.55 -14.22 10.39
CA VAL A 108 9.65 -15.05 10.86
C VAL A 108 9.40 -15.51 12.30
N VAL A 109 9.15 -16.81 12.50
CA VAL A 109 8.88 -17.44 13.82
C VAL A 109 9.88 -18.55 14.13
N ASN A 110 11.16 -18.30 13.84
CA ASN A 110 12.24 -19.29 13.93
C ASN A 110 13.00 -19.29 15.27
N LYS A 111 12.78 -18.29 16.14
CA LYS A 111 13.39 -18.20 17.46
C LYS A 111 12.50 -18.85 18.53
N ASN A 112 13.11 -19.23 19.65
CA ASN A 112 12.39 -19.77 20.81
C ASN A 112 12.87 -19.09 22.11
N PRO A 113 12.09 -18.10 22.64
CA PRO A 113 10.85 -17.59 22.08
C PRO A 113 11.07 -16.62 20.92
N THR A 114 10.09 -16.54 20.00
CA THR A 114 9.98 -15.42 19.08
C THR A 114 9.07 -14.36 19.71
N ILE A 115 9.57 -13.15 19.87
CA ILE A 115 8.82 -12.03 20.47
C ILE A 115 8.39 -11.09 19.36
N CYS A 116 7.06 -10.88 19.25
CA CYS A 116 6.45 -9.94 18.31
C CYS A 116 5.76 -8.83 19.11
N MET A 117 6.13 -7.57 18.88
CA MET A 117 5.45 -6.42 19.45
C MET A 117 4.58 -5.74 18.36
N VAL A 118 3.27 -5.62 18.64
CA VAL A 118 2.33 -4.93 17.75
C VAL A 118 2.07 -3.54 18.29
N VAL A 119 2.46 -2.53 17.51
CA VAL A 119 2.34 -1.11 17.85
C VAL A 119 1.42 -0.39 16.88
N GLY A 120 0.86 0.76 17.30
CA GLY A 120 0.02 1.59 16.44
C GLY A 120 -0.90 2.50 17.26
N LEU A 121 -1.61 3.39 16.56
CA LEU A 121 -2.55 4.35 17.17
C LEU A 121 -3.76 3.65 17.77
N GLN A 122 -4.45 4.34 18.68
CA GLN A 122 -5.71 3.87 19.25
C GLN A 122 -6.74 3.63 18.13
N GLY A 123 -7.51 2.53 18.22
CA GLY A 123 -8.47 2.14 17.19
C GLY A 123 -7.85 1.51 15.92
N GLY A 124 -6.54 1.41 15.80
CA GLY A 124 -5.84 0.82 14.65
C GLY A 124 -5.94 -0.71 14.52
N GLY A 125 -6.81 -1.38 15.27
CA GLY A 125 -7.06 -2.82 15.14
C GLY A 125 -5.95 -3.72 15.70
N LYS A 126 -5.07 -3.23 16.58
CA LYS A 126 -3.95 -4.02 17.16
C LYS A 126 -4.41 -5.32 17.79
N THR A 127 -5.40 -5.27 18.67
CA THR A 127 -5.91 -6.44 19.41
C THR A 127 -6.48 -7.49 18.46
N THR A 128 -7.27 -7.06 17.47
CA THR A 128 -7.81 -7.96 16.43
C THR A 128 -6.70 -8.58 15.58
N THR A 129 -5.69 -7.80 15.24
CA THR A 129 -4.54 -8.25 14.43
C THR A 129 -3.71 -9.28 15.18
N ILE A 130 -3.48 -9.07 16.48
CA ILE A 130 -2.80 -10.05 17.35
C ILE A 130 -3.52 -11.39 17.34
N GLY A 131 -4.86 -11.39 17.46
CA GLY A 131 -5.66 -12.62 17.38
C GLY A 131 -5.50 -13.34 16.04
N LYS A 132 -5.54 -12.61 14.92
CA LYS A 132 -5.32 -13.17 13.58
C LYS A 132 -3.91 -13.75 13.42
N ILE A 133 -2.88 -13.03 13.87
CA ILE A 133 -1.49 -13.52 13.84
C ILE A 133 -1.35 -14.78 14.71
N GLY A 134 -1.89 -14.79 15.93
CA GLY A 134 -1.87 -15.96 16.82
C GLY A 134 -2.50 -17.19 16.17
N ASN A 135 -3.66 -17.03 15.53
CA ASN A 135 -4.31 -18.12 14.80
C ASN A 135 -3.47 -18.62 13.62
N MET A 136 -2.86 -17.69 12.87
CA MET A 136 -1.97 -18.02 11.76
C MET A 136 -0.74 -18.80 12.25
N VAL A 137 -0.10 -18.33 13.32
CA VAL A 137 1.09 -18.97 13.92
C VAL A 137 0.75 -20.38 14.39
N ARG A 138 -0.41 -20.57 15.03
CA ARG A 138 -0.87 -21.89 15.45
C ARG A 138 -1.11 -22.82 14.26
N LYS A 139 -1.86 -22.34 13.25
CA LYS A 139 -2.29 -23.20 12.12
C LYS A 139 -1.18 -23.47 11.11
N LYS A 140 -0.37 -22.45 10.76
CA LYS A 140 0.65 -22.57 9.71
C LYS A 140 2.01 -23.00 10.24
N HIS A 141 2.38 -22.55 11.44
CA HIS A 141 3.71 -22.79 12.01
C HIS A 141 3.70 -23.82 13.13
N HIS A 142 2.53 -24.35 13.52
CA HIS A 142 2.37 -25.33 14.61
C HIS A 142 3.03 -24.90 15.92
N LYS A 143 3.04 -23.58 16.21
CA LYS A 143 3.60 -22.99 17.42
C LYS A 143 2.48 -22.61 18.39
N LYS A 144 2.82 -22.51 19.68
CA LYS A 144 1.90 -22.07 20.72
C LYS A 144 2.10 -20.58 20.99
N PRO A 145 1.21 -19.69 20.50
CA PRO A 145 1.31 -18.25 20.78
C PRO A 145 0.89 -17.96 22.21
N MET A 146 1.60 -17.05 22.88
CA MET A 146 1.23 -16.46 24.15
C MET A 146 0.96 -14.96 23.92
N PHE A 147 -0.16 -14.46 24.44
CA PHE A 147 -0.50 -13.05 24.36
C PHE A 147 -0.15 -12.36 25.67
N ILE A 148 0.52 -11.20 25.52
CA ILE A 148 0.94 -10.36 26.66
C ILE A 148 0.28 -8.99 26.48
N ALA A 149 -0.57 -8.59 27.44
CA ALA A 149 -1.21 -7.29 27.45
C ALA A 149 -0.22 -6.23 27.94
N CYS A 150 0.19 -5.33 27.05
CA CYS A 150 1.02 -4.17 27.36
C CYS A 150 0.22 -2.86 27.47
N ASP A 151 -1.05 -2.87 27.11
CA ASP A 151 -2.00 -1.74 27.26
C ASP A 151 -2.64 -1.83 28.66
N VAL A 152 -1.89 -1.41 29.68
CA VAL A 152 -2.33 -1.51 31.08
C VAL A 152 -3.15 -0.31 31.55
N TYR A 153 -3.18 0.76 30.76
CA TYR A 153 -3.92 2.00 31.13
C TYR A 153 -5.38 1.94 30.71
N ARG A 154 -5.76 1.13 29.75
CA ARG A 154 -7.12 1.01 29.25
C ARG A 154 -7.86 -0.09 30.01
N PRO A 155 -8.97 0.22 30.73
CA PRO A 155 -9.61 -0.71 31.67
C PRO A 155 -9.96 -2.09 31.10
N ALA A 156 -10.44 -2.15 29.85
CA ALA A 156 -10.91 -3.41 29.26
C ALA A 156 -9.85 -4.12 28.37
N ALA A 157 -8.63 -3.57 28.24
CA ALA A 157 -7.64 -4.08 27.27
C ALA A 157 -7.15 -5.50 27.62
N ILE A 158 -6.93 -5.75 28.90
CA ILE A 158 -6.46 -7.06 29.39
C ILE A 158 -7.53 -8.13 29.16
N ASP A 159 -8.77 -7.83 29.49
CA ASP A 159 -9.87 -8.81 29.36
C ASP A 159 -10.20 -9.09 27.88
N GLN A 160 -10.18 -8.06 27.02
CA GLN A 160 -10.27 -8.27 25.58
C GLN A 160 -9.21 -9.25 25.06
N LEU A 161 -7.97 -9.12 25.51
CA LEU A 161 -6.89 -10.01 25.05
C LEU A 161 -7.05 -11.43 25.60
N LYS A 162 -7.53 -11.58 26.85
CA LYS A 162 -7.86 -12.88 27.43
C LYS A 162 -8.96 -13.59 26.64
N ASP A 163 -10.01 -12.87 26.25
CA ASP A 163 -11.13 -13.46 25.51
C ASP A 163 -10.71 -13.90 24.10
N ILE A 164 -9.86 -13.14 23.43
CA ILE A 164 -9.23 -13.56 22.17
C ILE A 164 -8.38 -14.83 22.39
N GLY A 165 -7.61 -14.88 23.47
CA GLY A 165 -6.84 -16.07 23.82
C GLY A 165 -7.71 -17.31 24.01
N LYS A 166 -8.84 -17.18 24.70
CA LYS A 166 -9.81 -18.28 24.88
C LYS A 166 -10.46 -18.76 23.59
N GLN A 167 -10.76 -17.82 22.66
CA GLN A 167 -11.36 -18.16 21.36
C GLN A 167 -10.40 -18.92 20.43
N LEU A 168 -9.10 -18.84 20.69
CA LEU A 168 -8.09 -19.47 19.87
C LEU A 168 -7.66 -20.86 20.37
N ASN A 169 -8.10 -21.28 21.54
CA ASN A 169 -7.81 -22.62 22.10
C ASN A 169 -8.54 -23.74 21.40
#